data_62625eb9219ba7975b8b8d83b8241b9f
#
_entry.id   62625eb9219ba7975b8b8d83b8241b9f
#
_cell.length_a   1.000
_cell.length_b   1.000
_cell.length_c   1.000
_cell.angle_alpha   90.00
_cell.angle_beta   90.00
_cell.angle_gamma   90.00
#
_symmetry.space_group_name_H-M   'P 1'
#
loop_
_entity.id
_entity.type
_entity.pdbx_description
1 polymer ?
#
loop_
_entity_poly.entity_id
_entity_poly.type
_entity_poly.pdbx_seq_one_letter_code
_entity_poly.pdbx_strand_id
1 'polypeptide(L)'
;MALGVALVAVAETVFLLTRIRHETRHIMPPHPTISPLQHDRFMTRSRRIASSLRDLRSAAGSLPDAVVLLDNEQHVRWFNHAAEDLLGLRRPQDRGIHLHERLGTTELAGWLQDGAHEPLNDVVAPGHPNRHINVTLLPFGRRQRLLLARDISHLTRLEQIRRDFVANVSHELRTPLTVIHGYLELIDPEDVPELAPVLGEMRAQSKRMGQIVEDLLTLSRLETQDHVTDERVPMSPLLATLRKEAEALSQGRHHITVENSAEADLLGSAKDLHSALSNLMSNAVRYTPTGGSITIRWKRTPEGAVYSVSDTGFGIPAAHLARLTERFYRVSSSRSRDSGGTGLGLSIVKHVLNLHQARLEIQSEPGQGSTFSCSFGHDRLLKPGGPDEA
;
A
#
# COMPACT_ATOMS: atom_id res chain seq x y z
N MET A 1 -9.89 13.92 3.64
CA MET A 1 -11.02 14.86 3.88
C MET A 1 -10.96 16.11 3.00
N ALA A 2 -9.84 16.77 2.78
CA ALA A 2 -9.77 17.96 1.89
C ALA A 2 -10.14 17.67 0.41
N LEU A 3 -9.94 16.45 -0.07
CA LEU A 3 -10.26 16.02 -1.44
C LEU A 3 -11.76 16.00 -1.72
N GLY A 4 -12.59 15.57 -0.75
CA GLY A 4 -14.04 15.51 -0.90
C GLY A 4 -14.68 16.91 -0.99
N VAL A 5 -14.14 17.88 -0.28
CA VAL A 5 -14.67 19.26 -0.26
C VAL A 5 -14.36 19.99 -1.58
N ALA A 6 -13.15 19.82 -2.15
CA ALA A 6 -12.80 20.40 -3.44
C ALA A 6 -13.60 19.76 -4.60
N LEU A 7 -13.82 18.45 -4.54
CA LEU A 7 -14.61 17.69 -5.54
C LEU A 7 -16.08 18.10 -5.52
N VAL A 8 -16.67 18.25 -4.33
CA VAL A 8 -18.05 18.72 -4.16
C VAL A 8 -18.20 20.16 -4.66
N ALA A 9 -17.25 21.06 -4.36
CA ALA A 9 -17.30 22.43 -4.82
C ALA A 9 -17.19 22.54 -6.36
N VAL A 10 -16.34 21.74 -7.00
CA VAL A 10 -16.25 21.67 -8.48
C VAL A 10 -17.54 21.08 -9.07
N ALA A 11 -18.09 20.02 -8.49
CA ALA A 11 -19.31 19.40 -8.95
C ALA A 11 -20.54 20.33 -8.84
N GLU A 12 -20.71 21.00 -7.69
CA GLU A 12 -21.78 22.00 -7.52
C GLU A 12 -21.63 23.20 -8.45
N THR A 13 -20.40 23.60 -8.70
CA THR A 13 -20.07 24.73 -9.57
C THR A 13 -20.46 24.45 -11.02
N VAL A 14 -20.12 23.30 -11.55
CA VAL A 14 -20.43 22.93 -12.93
C VAL A 14 -21.91 22.56 -13.08
N PHE A 15 -22.57 22.03 -12.03
CA PHE A 15 -24.02 21.78 -12.00
C PHE A 15 -24.81 23.08 -12.09
N LEU A 16 -24.43 24.12 -11.35
CA LEU A 16 -25.01 25.47 -11.46
C LEU A 16 -24.83 26.05 -12.88
N LEU A 17 -23.65 25.82 -13.49
CA LEU A 17 -23.36 26.28 -14.86
C LEU A 17 -24.30 25.67 -15.92
N THR A 18 -24.59 24.39 -15.83
CA THR A 18 -25.49 23.70 -16.78
C THR A 18 -26.94 24.08 -16.57
N ARG A 19 -27.37 24.24 -15.33
CA ARG A 19 -28.75 24.59 -14.96
C ARG A 19 -29.09 26.03 -15.41
N ILE A 20 -28.19 26.98 -15.20
CA ILE A 20 -28.39 28.37 -15.60
C ILE A 20 -28.45 28.51 -17.12
N ARG A 21 -27.65 27.76 -17.88
CA ARG A 21 -27.71 27.75 -19.35
C ARG A 21 -29.02 27.21 -19.90
N HIS A 22 -29.64 26.26 -19.18
CA HIS A 22 -30.95 25.71 -19.55
C HIS A 22 -32.07 26.70 -19.24
N GLU A 23 -32.04 27.36 -18.08
CA GLU A 23 -33.03 28.37 -17.68
C GLU A 23 -32.97 29.62 -18.55
N THR A 24 -31.78 30.07 -18.98
CA THR A 24 -31.65 31.22 -19.88
C THR A 24 -32.13 30.97 -21.30
N ARG A 25 -32.19 29.72 -21.77
CA ARG A 25 -32.74 29.39 -23.08
C ARG A 25 -34.29 29.36 -23.13
N HIS A 26 -34.94 29.20 -22.00
CA HIS A 26 -36.41 29.11 -21.91
C HIS A 26 -37.11 30.43 -21.49
N ILE A 27 -36.33 31.52 -21.25
CA ILE A 27 -36.89 32.79 -20.83
C ILE A 27 -36.69 33.82 -21.95
N MET A 28 -37.30 33.59 -23.09
CA MET A 28 -37.66 34.65 -24.04
C MET A 28 -39.16 34.58 -24.31
N PRO A 29 -40.00 35.35 -23.61
CA PRO A 29 -41.35 35.57 -24.07
C PRO A 29 -41.35 36.61 -25.18
N PRO A 30 -42.09 36.41 -26.25
CA PRO A 30 -42.31 37.42 -27.26
C PRO A 30 -43.46 38.35 -26.82
N HIS A 31 -43.24 39.38 -26.05
CA HIS A 31 -44.11 40.58 -26.03
C HIS A 31 -43.66 41.65 -25.00
N PRO A 32 -43.80 42.97 -25.36
CA PRO A 32 -43.16 44.08 -24.69
C PRO A 32 -44.08 44.73 -23.65
N THR A 33 -43.97 44.32 -22.40
CA THR A 33 -44.48 45.14 -21.25
C THR A 33 -43.72 44.73 -19.98
N ILE A 34 -42.42 44.77 -20.02
CA ILE A 34 -41.60 44.65 -18.81
C ILE A 34 -41.38 46.06 -18.29
N SER A 35 -41.81 46.36 -17.04
CA SER A 35 -41.54 47.66 -16.45
C SER A 35 -40.02 47.93 -16.36
N PRO A 36 -39.56 49.18 -16.44
CA PRO A 36 -38.13 49.51 -16.34
C PRO A 36 -37.45 48.93 -15.09
N LEU A 37 -38.13 48.81 -14.00
CA LEU A 37 -37.67 48.24 -12.72
C LEU A 37 -37.49 46.71 -12.78
N GLN A 38 -38.29 46.01 -13.54
CA GLN A 38 -38.16 44.54 -13.73
C GLN A 38 -37.02 44.25 -14.68
N HIS A 39 -36.83 45.05 -15.70
CA HIS A 39 -35.71 44.96 -16.65
C HIS A 39 -34.36 45.16 -15.93
N ASP A 40 -34.27 46.18 -15.06
CA ASP A 40 -33.04 46.48 -14.34
C ASP A 40 -32.67 45.38 -13.31
N ARG A 41 -33.66 44.83 -12.61
CA ARG A 41 -33.48 43.65 -11.74
C ARG A 41 -33.06 42.42 -12.50
N PHE A 42 -33.59 42.18 -13.69
CA PHE A 42 -33.20 41.04 -14.54
C PHE A 42 -31.76 41.21 -15.04
N MET A 43 -31.40 42.39 -15.52
CA MET A 43 -30.03 42.70 -16.00
C MET A 43 -28.99 42.62 -14.86
N THR A 44 -29.33 43.09 -13.66
CA THR A 44 -28.46 43.00 -12.48
C THR A 44 -28.27 41.52 -12.04
N ARG A 45 -29.35 40.72 -12.05
CA ARG A 45 -29.28 39.29 -11.75
C ARG A 45 -28.47 38.52 -12.79
N SER A 46 -28.67 38.82 -14.08
CA SER A 46 -27.93 38.19 -15.17
C SER A 46 -26.44 38.56 -15.12
N ARG A 47 -26.09 39.83 -14.79
CA ARG A 47 -24.69 40.24 -14.60
C ARG A 47 -24.04 39.56 -13.40
N ARG A 48 -24.73 39.41 -12.26
CA ARG A 48 -24.20 38.69 -11.09
C ARG A 48 -23.98 37.20 -11.43
N ILE A 49 -24.92 36.58 -12.10
CA ILE A 49 -24.78 35.18 -12.55
C ILE A 49 -23.57 35.04 -13.49
N ALA A 50 -23.43 35.94 -14.47
CA ALA A 50 -22.33 35.91 -15.42
C ALA A 50 -20.95 36.20 -14.76
N SER A 51 -20.89 37.05 -13.69
CA SER A 51 -19.66 37.23 -12.91
C SER A 51 -19.33 36.01 -12.11
N SER A 52 -20.27 35.43 -11.35
CA SER A 52 -20.06 34.19 -10.58
C SER A 52 -19.62 33.02 -11.48
N LEU A 53 -20.19 32.92 -12.68
CA LEU A 53 -19.77 31.93 -13.68
C LEU A 53 -18.33 32.12 -14.16
N ARG A 54 -17.90 33.37 -14.36
CA ARG A 54 -16.50 33.68 -14.72
C ARG A 54 -15.55 33.36 -13.60
N ASP A 55 -15.91 33.73 -12.36
CA ASP A 55 -15.09 33.48 -11.19
C ASP A 55 -14.91 31.97 -10.93
N LEU A 56 -15.99 31.20 -11.04
CA LEU A 56 -15.98 29.75 -10.93
C LEU A 56 -15.16 29.07 -12.04
N ARG A 57 -15.27 29.60 -13.26
CA ARG A 57 -14.51 29.11 -14.41
C ARG A 57 -13.02 29.42 -14.27
N SER A 58 -12.71 30.58 -13.72
CA SER A 58 -11.34 30.98 -13.39
C SER A 58 -10.75 30.09 -12.30
N ALA A 59 -11.51 29.83 -11.24
CA ALA A 59 -11.11 28.94 -10.16
C ALA A 59 -10.88 27.50 -10.66
N ALA A 60 -11.80 26.94 -11.45
CA ALA A 60 -11.63 25.63 -12.06
C ALA A 60 -10.45 25.59 -13.06
N GLY A 61 -10.18 26.73 -13.73
CA GLY A 61 -9.04 26.89 -14.63
C GLY A 61 -7.69 26.85 -13.94
N SER A 62 -7.62 27.28 -12.67
CA SER A 62 -6.39 27.34 -11.86
C SER A 62 -6.12 26.08 -11.03
N LEU A 63 -6.99 25.08 -11.09
CA LEU A 63 -6.73 23.80 -10.40
C LEU A 63 -5.49 23.14 -10.99
N PRO A 64 -4.61 22.58 -10.13
CA PRO A 64 -3.41 21.86 -10.57
C PRO A 64 -3.75 20.51 -11.21
N ASP A 65 -4.87 19.89 -10.84
CA ASP A 65 -5.35 18.64 -11.41
C ASP A 65 -6.01 18.93 -12.78
N ALA A 66 -5.77 18.06 -13.77
CA ALA A 66 -6.45 18.15 -15.05
C ALA A 66 -7.93 17.81 -14.91
N VAL A 67 -8.78 18.68 -15.40
CA VAL A 67 -10.25 18.52 -15.36
C VAL A 67 -10.79 18.59 -16.79
N VAL A 68 -11.46 17.51 -17.22
CA VAL A 68 -12.09 17.45 -18.53
C VAL A 68 -13.56 17.09 -18.37
N LEU A 69 -14.44 17.88 -18.93
CA LEU A 69 -15.88 17.63 -18.99
C LEU A 69 -16.21 16.93 -20.32
N LEU A 70 -16.79 15.76 -20.24
CA LEU A 70 -17.20 14.93 -21.36
C LEU A 70 -18.73 14.81 -21.42
N ASP A 71 -19.29 14.59 -22.61
CA ASP A 71 -20.65 14.11 -22.73
C ASP A 71 -20.74 12.58 -22.62
N ASN A 72 -21.94 12.02 -22.80
CA ASN A 72 -22.14 10.57 -22.70
C ASN A 72 -21.41 9.78 -23.81
N GLU A 73 -21.11 10.44 -24.92
CA GLU A 73 -20.40 9.87 -26.08
C GLU A 73 -18.89 10.16 -25.98
N GLN A 74 -18.41 10.62 -24.84
CA GLN A 74 -17.00 10.97 -24.55
C GLN A 74 -16.42 12.10 -25.43
N HIS A 75 -17.27 12.99 -25.97
CA HIS A 75 -16.77 14.20 -26.64
C HIS A 75 -16.40 15.25 -25.60
N VAL A 76 -15.29 15.94 -25.85
CA VAL A 76 -14.73 17.00 -24.97
C VAL A 76 -15.62 18.25 -25.03
N ARG A 77 -16.27 18.61 -23.94
CA ARG A 77 -17.11 19.81 -23.81
C ARG A 77 -16.34 20.99 -23.23
N TRP A 78 -15.49 20.73 -22.29
CA TRP A 78 -14.65 21.74 -21.64
C TRP A 78 -13.46 21.06 -20.95
N PHE A 79 -12.36 21.80 -20.80
CA PHE A 79 -11.19 21.37 -20.02
C PHE A 79 -10.45 22.60 -19.46
N ASN A 80 -9.67 22.39 -18.39
CA ASN A 80 -8.84 23.42 -17.76
C ASN A 80 -7.43 23.46 -18.36
N HIS A 81 -6.58 24.36 -17.82
CA HIS A 81 -5.21 24.51 -18.32
C HIS A 81 -4.32 23.30 -17.97
N ALA A 82 -4.51 22.69 -16.80
CA ALA A 82 -3.78 21.49 -16.43
C ALA A 82 -4.05 20.31 -17.39
N ALA A 83 -5.25 20.22 -17.97
CA ALA A 83 -5.56 19.21 -18.98
C ALA A 83 -4.85 19.47 -20.34
N GLU A 84 -4.55 20.74 -20.66
CA GLU A 84 -3.71 21.06 -21.82
C GLU A 84 -2.29 20.52 -21.60
N ASP A 85 -1.76 20.70 -20.41
CA ASP A 85 -0.42 20.28 -20.02
C ASP A 85 -0.32 18.75 -19.88
N LEU A 86 -1.16 18.14 -19.04
CA LEU A 86 -1.05 16.71 -18.71
C LEU A 86 -1.57 15.79 -19.81
N LEU A 87 -2.68 16.14 -20.46
CA LEU A 87 -3.32 15.29 -21.46
C LEU A 87 -2.99 15.70 -22.91
N GLY A 88 -2.27 16.80 -23.08
CA GLY A 88 -1.89 17.32 -24.40
C GLY A 88 -3.04 17.91 -25.20
N LEU A 89 -4.16 18.30 -24.54
CA LEU A 89 -5.31 18.91 -25.20
C LEU A 89 -5.00 20.32 -25.68
N ARG A 90 -5.60 20.74 -26.80
CA ARG A 90 -5.36 22.05 -27.42
C ARG A 90 -6.65 22.85 -27.58
N ARG A 91 -6.64 24.13 -27.20
CA ARG A 91 -7.75 25.05 -27.48
C ARG A 91 -7.48 25.83 -28.75
N PRO A 92 -8.53 26.07 -29.56
CA PRO A 92 -9.91 25.58 -29.45
C PRO A 92 -10.14 24.21 -30.11
N GLN A 93 -9.11 23.59 -30.71
CA GLN A 93 -9.19 22.49 -31.68
C GLN A 93 -9.85 21.24 -31.11
N ASP A 94 -9.54 20.89 -29.85
CA ASP A 94 -9.95 19.62 -29.25
C ASP A 94 -11.32 19.69 -28.55
N ARG A 95 -12.08 20.78 -28.74
CA ARG A 95 -13.47 20.86 -28.31
C ARG A 95 -14.39 20.16 -29.28
N GLY A 96 -15.21 19.25 -28.77
CA GLY A 96 -16.17 18.51 -29.54
C GLY A 96 -15.61 17.25 -30.22
N ILE A 97 -14.32 16.97 -30.06
CA ILE A 97 -13.72 15.71 -30.54
C ILE A 97 -13.92 14.59 -29.52
N HIS A 98 -13.85 13.37 -29.96
CA HIS A 98 -13.78 12.20 -29.11
C HIS A 98 -12.45 12.17 -28.36
N LEU A 99 -12.49 12.06 -27.02
CA LEU A 99 -11.27 12.14 -26.21
C LEU A 99 -10.29 11.02 -26.55
N HIS A 100 -10.78 9.79 -26.79
CA HIS A 100 -9.92 8.65 -27.12
C HIS A 100 -9.16 8.85 -28.44
N GLU A 101 -9.75 9.52 -29.45
CA GLU A 101 -9.09 9.81 -30.73
C GLU A 101 -7.88 10.73 -30.53
N ARG A 102 -8.01 11.69 -29.60
CA ARG A 102 -6.93 12.62 -29.27
C ARG A 102 -5.80 11.96 -28.49
N LEU A 103 -6.14 10.98 -27.65
CA LEU A 103 -5.18 10.24 -26.82
C LEU A 103 -4.46 9.12 -27.60
N GLY A 104 -4.96 8.73 -28.77
CA GLY A 104 -4.32 7.77 -29.66
C GLY A 104 -4.20 6.36 -29.05
N THR A 105 -3.00 5.79 -29.08
CA THR A 105 -2.71 4.43 -28.60
C THR A 105 -2.18 4.41 -27.17
N THR A 106 -2.49 5.40 -26.35
CA THR A 106 -2.07 5.44 -24.95
C THR A 106 -2.91 4.49 -24.09
N GLU A 107 -2.37 4.06 -22.96
CA GLU A 107 -3.07 3.24 -21.98
C GLU A 107 -4.37 3.90 -21.51
N LEU A 108 -4.36 5.22 -21.37
CA LEU A 108 -5.54 6.02 -21.02
C LEU A 108 -6.65 5.92 -22.10
N ALA A 109 -6.29 5.83 -23.38
CA ALA A 109 -7.26 5.66 -24.46
C ALA A 109 -7.93 4.28 -24.39
N GLY A 110 -7.16 3.21 -24.15
CA GLY A 110 -7.67 1.86 -23.95
C GLY A 110 -8.64 1.78 -22.77
N TRP A 111 -8.22 2.33 -21.62
CA TRP A 111 -9.06 2.40 -20.42
C TRP A 111 -10.41 3.12 -20.64
N LEU A 112 -10.42 4.20 -21.43
CA LEU A 112 -11.66 4.89 -21.80
C LEU A 112 -12.58 4.04 -22.69
N GLN A 113 -12.02 3.24 -23.61
CA GLN A 113 -12.77 2.33 -24.49
C GLN A 113 -13.36 1.16 -23.71
N ASP A 114 -12.66 0.64 -22.69
CA ASP A 114 -13.12 -0.44 -21.82
C ASP A 114 -14.18 0.01 -20.79
N GLY A 115 -14.62 1.27 -20.88
CA GLY A 115 -15.71 1.81 -20.06
C GLY A 115 -15.27 2.53 -18.80
N ALA A 116 -13.97 2.60 -18.48
CA ALA A 116 -13.40 3.36 -17.35
C ALA A 116 -14.07 3.05 -16.00
N HIS A 117 -14.28 1.77 -15.71
CA HIS A 117 -15.04 1.32 -14.52
C HIS A 117 -14.29 1.54 -13.20
N GLU A 118 -12.97 1.45 -13.22
CA GLU A 118 -12.10 1.64 -12.06
C GLU A 118 -11.11 2.78 -12.30
N PRO A 119 -10.59 3.44 -11.26
CA PRO A 119 -9.54 4.44 -11.41
C PRO A 119 -8.29 3.84 -12.07
N LEU A 120 -7.72 4.56 -13.03
CA LEU A 120 -6.46 4.20 -13.67
C LEU A 120 -5.32 4.89 -12.93
N ASN A 121 -4.40 4.11 -12.39
CA ASN A 121 -3.33 4.60 -11.53
C ASN A 121 -1.97 4.48 -12.22
N ASP A 122 -1.08 5.43 -11.91
CA ASP A 122 0.34 5.44 -12.29
C ASP A 122 0.61 5.28 -13.79
N VAL A 123 -0.17 5.99 -14.62
CA VAL A 123 0.03 5.98 -16.08
C VAL A 123 0.80 7.21 -16.55
N VAL A 124 1.55 7.03 -17.63
CA VAL A 124 2.30 8.13 -18.26
C VAL A 124 1.32 9.16 -18.83
N ALA A 125 1.56 10.43 -18.49
CA ALA A 125 0.73 11.53 -18.97
C ALA A 125 0.90 11.72 -20.49
N PRO A 126 -0.19 11.69 -21.30
CA PRO A 126 -0.08 11.83 -22.76
C PRO A 126 0.57 13.13 -23.23
N GLY A 127 0.45 14.21 -22.45
CA GLY A 127 1.05 15.51 -22.74
C GLY A 127 2.54 15.60 -22.35
N HIS A 128 2.98 14.75 -21.40
CA HIS A 128 4.34 14.80 -20.86
C HIS A 128 4.86 13.39 -20.52
N PRO A 129 5.78 12.83 -21.32
CA PRO A 129 6.30 11.46 -21.11
C PRO A 129 6.97 11.20 -19.75
N ASN A 130 7.44 12.25 -19.09
CA ASN A 130 8.13 12.16 -17.80
C ASN A 130 7.21 12.41 -16.60
N ARG A 131 5.90 12.55 -16.81
CA ARG A 131 4.93 12.73 -15.73
C ARG A 131 4.00 11.54 -15.64
N HIS A 132 3.69 11.19 -14.41
CA HIS A 132 2.78 10.12 -14.05
C HIS A 132 1.50 10.70 -13.48
N ILE A 133 0.35 10.14 -13.89
CA ILE A 133 -0.96 10.63 -13.47
C ILE A 133 -1.85 9.49 -12.98
N ASN A 134 -2.70 9.81 -12.02
CA ASN A 134 -3.86 8.99 -11.65
C ASN A 134 -5.09 9.60 -12.29
N VAL A 135 -5.89 8.76 -12.97
CA VAL A 135 -7.07 9.21 -13.70
C VAL A 135 -8.32 8.56 -13.15
N THR A 136 -9.36 9.36 -12.97
CA THR A 136 -10.68 8.89 -12.51
C THR A 136 -11.76 9.51 -13.36
N LEU A 137 -12.75 8.70 -13.77
CA LEU A 137 -13.92 9.15 -14.51
C LEU A 137 -15.15 9.07 -13.61
N LEU A 138 -15.76 10.24 -13.32
CA LEU A 138 -16.91 10.36 -12.44
C LEU A 138 -18.17 10.74 -13.23
N PRO A 139 -19.33 10.18 -12.88
CA PRO A 139 -20.61 10.66 -13.44
C PRO A 139 -20.85 12.11 -13.01
N PHE A 140 -21.31 12.94 -13.91
CA PHE A 140 -21.56 14.35 -13.69
C PHE A 140 -22.90 14.81 -14.29
N GLY A 141 -23.84 15.24 -13.44
CA GLY A 141 -25.18 15.60 -13.91
C GLY A 141 -25.93 14.45 -14.56
N ARG A 142 -26.86 14.78 -15.50
CA ARG A 142 -27.72 13.76 -16.13
C ARG A 142 -27.13 13.11 -17.40
N ARG A 143 -26.19 13.79 -18.04
CA ARG A 143 -25.65 13.37 -19.38
C ARG A 143 -24.21 13.79 -19.58
N GLN A 144 -23.39 13.81 -18.53
CA GLN A 144 -22.00 14.23 -18.62
C GLN A 144 -21.14 13.35 -17.70
N ARG A 145 -19.84 13.32 -17.98
CA ARG A 145 -18.82 12.69 -17.17
C ARG A 145 -17.69 13.68 -16.91
N LEU A 146 -17.09 13.59 -15.75
CA LEU A 146 -15.95 14.41 -15.33
C LEU A 146 -14.72 13.53 -15.25
N LEU A 147 -13.74 13.77 -16.11
CA LEU A 147 -12.43 13.12 -16.02
C LEU A 147 -11.53 14.02 -15.20
N LEU A 148 -10.94 13.44 -14.17
CA LEU A 148 -9.95 14.07 -13.31
C LEU A 148 -8.62 13.32 -13.50
N ALA A 149 -7.55 14.06 -13.85
CA ALA A 149 -6.22 13.48 -13.90
C ALA A 149 -5.29 14.28 -12.97
N ARG A 150 -4.72 13.59 -11.99
CA ARG A 150 -3.82 14.16 -10.98
C ARG A 150 -2.39 13.80 -11.30
N ASP A 151 -1.52 14.80 -11.33
CA ASP A 151 -0.07 14.59 -11.41
C ASP A 151 0.44 14.01 -10.08
N ILE A 152 1.01 12.82 -10.14
CA ILE A 152 1.62 12.11 -9.01
C ILE A 152 3.15 12.04 -9.12
N SER A 153 3.74 12.64 -10.15
CA SER A 153 5.17 12.51 -10.46
C SER A 153 6.09 12.91 -9.31
N HIS A 154 5.70 13.90 -8.52
CA HIS A 154 6.47 14.31 -7.35
C HIS A 154 6.45 13.23 -6.24
N LEU A 155 5.29 12.62 -6.00
CA LEU A 155 5.14 11.54 -5.02
C LEU A 155 5.91 10.30 -5.47
N THR A 156 5.72 9.88 -6.71
CA THR A 156 6.42 8.73 -7.31
C THR A 156 7.93 8.93 -7.27
N ARG A 157 8.40 10.16 -7.59
CA ARG A 157 9.83 10.49 -7.53
C ARG A 157 10.39 10.46 -6.10
N LEU A 158 9.66 10.96 -5.12
CA LEU A 158 10.07 10.89 -3.71
C LEU A 158 10.13 9.44 -3.21
N GLU A 159 9.17 8.63 -3.58
CA GLU A 159 9.15 7.20 -3.27
C GLU A 159 10.33 6.48 -3.94
N GLN A 160 10.63 6.79 -5.21
CA GLN A 160 11.78 6.22 -5.89
C GLN A 160 13.11 6.63 -5.23
N ILE A 161 13.30 7.92 -4.93
CA ILE A 161 14.50 8.39 -4.23
C ILE A 161 14.63 7.69 -2.87
N ARG A 162 13.53 7.52 -2.14
CA ARG A 162 13.53 6.79 -0.87
C ARG A 162 13.93 5.32 -1.04
N ARG A 163 13.43 4.65 -2.09
CA ARG A 163 13.80 3.25 -2.42
C ARG A 163 15.30 3.13 -2.71
N ASP A 164 15.78 3.97 -3.63
CA ASP A 164 17.18 3.97 -4.05
C ASP A 164 18.10 4.28 -2.87
N PHE A 165 17.72 5.23 -2.02
CA PHE A 165 18.46 5.55 -0.81
C PHE A 165 18.58 4.36 0.13
N VAL A 166 17.46 3.69 0.46
CA VAL A 166 17.45 2.53 1.36
C VAL A 166 18.26 1.37 0.75
N ALA A 167 18.10 1.10 -0.55
CA ALA A 167 18.85 0.05 -1.24
C ALA A 167 20.36 0.33 -1.21
N ASN A 168 20.78 1.53 -1.58
CA ASN A 168 22.18 1.92 -1.63
C ASN A 168 22.84 1.90 -0.25
N VAL A 169 22.18 2.53 0.76
CA VAL A 169 22.70 2.54 2.14
C VAL A 169 22.85 1.12 2.68
N SER A 170 21.92 0.24 2.36
CA SER A 170 21.98 -1.14 2.85
C SER A 170 23.11 -1.94 2.19
N HIS A 171 23.35 -1.74 0.89
CA HIS A 171 24.51 -2.34 0.22
C HIS A 171 25.84 -1.83 0.80
N GLU A 172 25.94 -0.50 1.02
CA GLU A 172 27.11 0.14 1.60
C GLU A 172 27.35 -0.25 3.06
N LEU A 173 26.30 -0.62 3.81
CA LEU A 173 26.43 -1.13 5.18
C LEU A 173 26.72 -2.63 5.25
N ARG A 174 26.19 -3.44 4.34
CA ARG A 174 26.39 -4.89 4.34
C ARG A 174 27.86 -5.25 4.19
N THR A 175 28.56 -4.60 3.26
CA THR A 175 29.97 -4.89 2.97
C THR A 175 30.89 -4.72 4.19
N PRO A 176 30.94 -3.56 4.89
CA PRO A 176 31.78 -3.41 6.07
C PRO A 176 31.37 -4.33 7.22
N LEU A 177 30.04 -4.57 7.39
CA LEU A 177 29.56 -5.50 8.40
C LEU A 177 30.01 -6.93 8.16
N THR A 178 30.00 -7.38 6.90
CA THR A 178 30.52 -8.72 6.51
C THR A 178 32.02 -8.83 6.83
N VAL A 179 32.79 -7.78 6.55
CA VAL A 179 34.23 -7.75 6.86
C VAL A 179 34.47 -7.79 8.37
N ILE A 180 33.72 -6.96 9.15
CA ILE A 180 33.84 -6.96 10.61
C ILE A 180 33.46 -8.34 11.19
N HIS A 181 32.36 -8.92 10.70
CA HIS A 181 31.92 -10.24 11.14
C HIS A 181 32.96 -11.31 10.82
N GLY A 182 33.50 -11.28 9.60
CA GLY A 182 34.57 -12.22 9.18
C GLY A 182 35.82 -12.12 10.06
N TYR A 183 36.29 -10.91 10.39
CA TYR A 183 37.44 -10.77 11.28
C TYR A 183 37.10 -11.26 12.70
N LEU A 184 35.93 -11.01 13.20
CA LEU A 184 35.50 -11.50 14.51
C LEU A 184 35.41 -13.03 14.55
N GLU A 185 35.06 -13.70 13.45
CA GLU A 185 34.99 -15.15 13.35
C GLU A 185 36.40 -15.81 13.33
N LEU A 186 37.39 -15.09 12.81
CA LEU A 186 38.78 -15.58 12.76
C LEU A 186 39.51 -15.60 14.11
N ILE A 187 39.03 -14.83 15.08
CA ILE A 187 39.64 -14.79 16.42
C ILE A 187 39.04 -15.94 17.25
N ASP A 188 39.85 -16.92 17.62
CA ASP A 188 39.38 -17.98 18.52
C ASP A 188 39.30 -17.44 19.96
N PRO A 189 38.15 -17.52 20.63
CA PRO A 189 38.00 -17.10 22.03
C PRO A 189 38.91 -17.91 22.99
N GLU A 190 39.35 -19.12 22.60
CA GLU A 190 40.24 -19.95 23.39
C GLU A 190 41.69 -19.42 23.37
N ASP A 191 42.08 -18.72 22.29
CA ASP A 191 43.41 -18.08 22.18
C ASP A 191 43.52 -16.80 23.02
N VAL A 192 42.40 -16.16 23.35
CA VAL A 192 42.31 -14.89 24.09
C VAL A 192 41.21 -14.92 25.15
N PRO A 193 41.30 -15.78 26.16
CA PRO A 193 40.21 -16.02 27.15
C PRO A 193 39.72 -14.76 27.86
N GLU A 194 40.64 -13.80 28.13
CA GLU A 194 40.30 -12.52 28.78
C GLU A 194 39.34 -11.64 27.94
N LEU A 195 39.39 -11.79 26.62
CA LEU A 195 38.54 -11.06 25.66
C LEU A 195 37.33 -11.87 25.21
N ALA A 196 37.19 -13.12 25.58
CA ALA A 196 36.10 -13.99 25.13
C ALA A 196 34.67 -13.38 25.34
N PRO A 197 34.35 -12.75 26.49
CA PRO A 197 33.06 -12.10 26.67
C PRO A 197 32.84 -10.91 25.72
N VAL A 198 33.89 -10.10 25.50
CA VAL A 198 33.83 -8.92 24.61
C VAL A 198 33.67 -9.36 23.15
N LEU A 199 34.42 -10.37 22.72
CA LEU A 199 34.29 -10.96 21.38
C LEU A 199 32.89 -11.53 21.15
N GLY A 200 32.33 -12.20 22.14
CA GLY A 200 30.95 -12.70 22.07
C GLY A 200 29.93 -11.59 21.88
N GLU A 201 30.08 -10.49 22.61
CA GLU A 201 29.21 -9.32 22.46
C GLU A 201 29.39 -8.64 21.09
N MET A 202 30.64 -8.45 20.62
CA MET A 202 30.91 -7.87 19.30
C MET A 202 30.34 -8.72 18.16
N ARG A 203 30.43 -10.06 18.21
CA ARG A 203 29.81 -10.98 17.27
C ARG A 203 28.30 -10.84 17.26
N ALA A 204 27.68 -10.81 18.44
CA ALA A 204 26.25 -10.64 18.59
C ALA A 204 25.75 -9.30 18.00
N GLN A 205 26.49 -8.21 18.25
CA GLN A 205 26.15 -6.88 17.69
C GLN A 205 26.36 -6.82 16.17
N SER A 206 27.44 -7.38 15.65
CA SER A 206 27.67 -7.46 14.18
C SER A 206 26.55 -8.23 13.48
N LYS A 207 26.19 -9.42 13.99
CA LYS A 207 25.08 -10.22 13.48
C LYS A 207 23.75 -9.46 13.52
N ARG A 208 23.49 -8.76 14.64
CA ARG A 208 22.28 -7.94 14.80
C ARG A 208 22.21 -6.79 13.80
N MET A 209 23.34 -6.08 13.56
CA MET A 209 23.39 -5.02 12.57
C MET A 209 23.11 -5.56 11.15
N GLY A 210 23.67 -6.71 10.79
CA GLY A 210 23.37 -7.39 9.52
C GLY A 210 21.87 -7.68 9.37
N GLN A 211 21.23 -8.21 10.42
CA GLN A 211 19.80 -8.49 10.40
C GLN A 211 18.94 -7.22 10.26
N ILE A 212 19.32 -6.11 10.91
CA ILE A 212 18.61 -4.83 10.77
C ILE A 212 18.66 -4.35 9.31
N VAL A 213 19.83 -4.45 8.67
CA VAL A 213 20.01 -4.05 7.27
C VAL A 213 19.14 -4.90 6.34
N GLU A 214 19.12 -6.24 6.52
CA GLU A 214 18.29 -7.15 5.72
C GLU A 214 16.78 -6.91 5.94
N ASP A 215 16.36 -6.73 7.19
CA ASP A 215 14.96 -6.42 7.53
C ASP A 215 14.51 -5.09 6.91
N LEU A 216 15.39 -4.07 6.90
CA LEU A 216 15.11 -2.75 6.32
C LEU A 216 14.97 -2.83 4.80
N LEU A 217 15.84 -3.59 4.12
CA LEU A 217 15.75 -3.86 2.69
C LEU A 217 14.46 -4.60 2.33
N THR A 218 14.14 -5.63 3.10
CA THR A 218 12.91 -6.42 2.91
C THR A 218 11.69 -5.54 3.05
N LEU A 219 11.63 -4.72 4.11
CA LEU A 219 10.53 -3.80 4.34
C LEU A 219 10.40 -2.75 3.23
N SER A 220 11.54 -2.14 2.81
CA SER A 220 11.55 -1.17 1.72
C SER A 220 11.03 -1.74 0.41
N ARG A 221 11.41 -3.01 0.08
CA ARG A 221 10.90 -3.71 -1.09
C ARG A 221 9.40 -3.96 -1.00
N LEU A 222 8.92 -4.47 0.14
CA LEU A 222 7.51 -4.78 0.36
C LEU A 222 6.61 -3.53 0.33
N GLU A 223 7.10 -2.38 0.78
CA GLU A 223 6.36 -1.11 0.76
C GLU A 223 6.13 -0.55 -0.65
N THR A 224 6.90 -1.00 -1.60
CA THR A 224 6.87 -0.52 -2.98
C THR A 224 6.23 -1.51 -3.94
N GLN A 225 5.81 -2.65 -3.43
CA GLN A 225 5.20 -3.70 -4.21
C GLN A 225 3.68 -3.58 -4.12
N ASP A 226 3.02 -3.30 -5.25
CA ASP A 226 1.56 -3.17 -5.31
C ASP A 226 0.86 -4.53 -5.46
N HIS A 227 1.55 -5.51 -6.04
CA HIS A 227 1.02 -6.84 -6.30
C HIS A 227 1.99 -7.93 -5.89
N VAL A 228 1.45 -9.03 -5.42
CA VAL A 228 2.20 -10.26 -5.13
C VAL A 228 2.23 -11.13 -6.38
N THR A 229 3.36 -11.79 -6.60
CA THR A 229 3.43 -12.88 -7.58
C THR A 229 2.55 -14.02 -7.07
N ASP A 230 1.47 -14.33 -7.77
CA ASP A 230 0.56 -15.40 -7.41
C ASP A 230 1.13 -16.75 -7.87
N GLU A 231 1.97 -17.35 -7.02
CA GLU A 231 2.50 -18.70 -7.20
C GLU A 231 1.92 -19.65 -6.14
N ARG A 232 1.90 -20.95 -6.45
CA ARG A 232 1.50 -21.96 -5.48
C ARG A 232 2.56 -22.09 -4.40
N VAL A 233 2.18 -21.93 -3.15
CA VAL A 233 3.03 -22.14 -1.97
C VAL A 233 2.58 -23.37 -1.23
N PRO A 234 3.30 -24.51 -1.37
CA PRO A 234 2.96 -25.76 -0.67
C PRO A 234 3.16 -25.60 0.83
N MET A 235 2.07 -25.60 1.59
CA MET A 235 2.11 -25.33 3.04
C MET A 235 2.77 -26.47 3.83
N SER A 236 2.64 -27.71 3.42
CA SER A 236 3.27 -28.83 4.15
C SER A 236 4.80 -28.78 4.14
N PRO A 237 5.50 -28.55 3.00
CA PRO A 237 6.94 -28.31 2.98
C PRO A 237 7.35 -27.06 3.74
N LEU A 238 6.58 -25.96 3.61
CA LEU A 238 6.86 -24.72 4.32
C LEU A 238 6.81 -24.90 5.84
N LEU A 239 5.79 -25.57 6.36
CA LEU A 239 5.67 -25.88 7.79
C LEU A 239 6.81 -26.78 8.27
N ALA A 240 7.23 -27.75 7.46
CA ALA A 240 8.37 -28.61 7.78
C ALA A 240 9.69 -27.82 7.87
N THR A 241 9.87 -26.82 6.99
CA THR A 241 11.02 -25.91 7.03
C THR A 241 10.98 -25.02 8.27
N LEU A 242 9.83 -24.39 8.57
CA LEU A 242 9.66 -23.56 9.77
C LEU A 242 9.89 -24.37 11.06
N ARG A 243 9.48 -25.61 11.09
CA ARG A 243 9.76 -26.52 12.22
C ARG A 243 11.27 -26.71 12.42
N LYS A 244 12.01 -27.04 11.36
CA LYS A 244 13.49 -27.22 11.42
C LYS A 244 14.18 -25.94 11.87
N GLU A 245 13.76 -24.80 11.38
CA GLU A 245 14.28 -23.48 11.80
C GLU A 245 14.00 -23.22 13.28
N ALA A 246 12.77 -23.50 13.74
CA ALA A 246 12.39 -23.34 15.14
C ALA A 246 13.21 -24.26 16.07
N GLU A 247 13.40 -25.54 15.68
CA GLU A 247 14.22 -26.51 16.44
C GLU A 247 15.69 -26.06 16.50
N ALA A 248 16.25 -25.56 15.39
CA ALA A 248 17.59 -25.03 15.35
C ALA A 248 17.77 -23.79 16.24
N LEU A 249 16.83 -22.84 16.20
CA LEU A 249 16.84 -21.65 17.06
C LEU A 249 16.63 -22.00 18.54
N SER A 250 15.79 -22.97 18.81
CA SER A 250 15.49 -23.45 20.17
C SER A 250 16.68 -24.16 20.83
N GLN A 251 17.51 -24.81 20.06
CA GLN A 251 18.62 -25.63 20.58
C GLN A 251 18.17 -26.61 21.70
N GLY A 252 16.97 -27.20 21.52
CA GLY A 252 16.39 -28.12 22.51
C GLY A 252 15.79 -27.48 23.75
N ARG A 253 15.72 -26.16 23.84
CA ARG A 253 15.20 -25.45 25.03
C ARG A 253 13.68 -25.41 25.15
N HIS A 254 12.95 -25.73 24.04
CA HIS A 254 11.48 -25.60 23.98
C HIS A 254 10.84 -26.88 23.41
N HIS A 255 9.59 -27.13 23.78
CA HIS A 255 8.76 -28.15 23.14
C HIS A 255 8.05 -27.55 21.93
N ILE A 256 8.45 -27.98 20.73
CA ILE A 256 7.91 -27.44 19.47
C ILE A 256 6.99 -28.48 18.83
N THR A 257 5.73 -28.10 18.61
CA THR A 257 4.72 -28.91 17.91
C THR A 257 4.24 -28.20 16.65
N VAL A 258 4.00 -28.98 15.59
CA VAL A 258 3.42 -28.48 14.33
C VAL A 258 2.19 -29.30 13.99
N GLU A 259 1.07 -28.61 13.81
CA GLU A 259 -0.24 -29.18 13.47
C GLU A 259 -0.67 -28.66 12.09
N ASN A 260 -0.87 -29.57 11.14
CA ASN A 260 -1.39 -29.24 9.82
C ASN A 260 -2.72 -29.99 9.59
N SER A 261 -3.82 -29.26 9.69
CA SER A 261 -5.19 -29.78 9.50
C SER A 261 -5.99 -29.01 8.44
N ALA A 262 -5.37 -28.06 7.73
CA ALA A 262 -6.07 -27.27 6.71
C ALA A 262 -6.19 -28.00 5.38
N GLU A 263 -5.26 -28.90 5.05
CA GLU A 263 -5.19 -29.59 3.75
C GLU A 263 -5.36 -28.59 2.59
N ALA A 264 -4.63 -27.49 2.63
CA ALA A 264 -4.67 -26.43 1.64
C ALA A 264 -3.29 -25.81 1.47
N ASP A 265 -2.97 -25.42 0.24
CA ASP A 265 -1.82 -24.59 -0.11
C ASP A 265 -2.24 -23.13 -0.22
N LEU A 266 -1.27 -22.21 -0.18
CA LEU A 266 -1.51 -20.79 -0.37
C LEU A 266 -1.17 -20.34 -1.80
N LEU A 267 -1.86 -19.30 -2.26
CA LEU A 267 -1.54 -18.55 -3.47
C LEU A 267 -0.84 -17.25 -3.05
N GLY A 268 0.41 -17.07 -3.46
CA GLY A 268 1.19 -15.86 -3.10
C GLY A 268 2.68 -16.03 -3.34
N SER A 269 3.50 -15.15 -2.75
CA SER A 269 4.96 -15.20 -2.85
C SER A 269 5.54 -16.14 -1.78
N ALA A 270 6.15 -17.25 -2.21
CA ALA A 270 6.77 -18.22 -1.29
C ALA A 270 7.82 -17.58 -0.40
N LYS A 271 8.65 -16.70 -0.96
CA LYS A 271 9.71 -15.98 -0.24
C LYS A 271 9.14 -15.06 0.84
N ASP A 272 8.11 -14.30 0.51
CA ASP A 272 7.55 -13.30 1.43
C ASP A 272 6.73 -13.98 2.53
N LEU A 273 5.94 -15.00 2.18
CA LEU A 273 5.21 -15.82 3.16
C LEU A 273 6.18 -16.52 4.12
N HIS A 274 7.24 -17.17 3.60
CA HIS A 274 8.27 -17.76 4.46
C HIS A 274 8.85 -16.71 5.43
N SER A 275 9.24 -15.53 4.95
CA SER A 275 9.78 -14.45 5.78
C SER A 275 8.80 -14.01 6.87
N ALA A 276 7.52 -13.84 6.55
CA ALA A 276 6.50 -13.43 7.52
C ALA A 276 6.26 -14.52 8.58
N LEU A 277 6.06 -15.76 8.17
CA LEU A 277 5.74 -16.87 9.07
C LEU A 277 6.95 -17.24 9.96
N SER A 278 8.17 -17.18 9.42
CA SER A 278 9.43 -17.37 10.16
C SER A 278 9.64 -16.25 11.19
N ASN A 279 9.27 -15.00 10.91
CA ASN A 279 9.31 -13.91 11.89
C ASN A 279 8.39 -14.17 13.10
N LEU A 280 7.21 -14.71 12.90
CA LEU A 280 6.30 -15.07 14.01
C LEU A 280 6.87 -16.23 14.83
N MET A 281 7.36 -17.28 14.16
CA MET A 281 7.95 -18.43 14.80
C MET A 281 9.21 -18.04 15.60
N SER A 282 10.12 -17.26 15.03
CA SER A 282 11.35 -16.83 15.70
C SER A 282 11.06 -15.93 16.92
N ASN A 283 10.01 -15.10 16.86
CA ASN A 283 9.54 -14.35 18.02
C ASN A 283 9.05 -15.30 19.13
N ALA A 284 8.26 -16.32 18.82
CA ALA A 284 7.84 -17.31 19.82
C ALA A 284 9.03 -17.98 20.49
N VAL A 285 10.04 -18.46 19.73
CA VAL A 285 11.26 -19.06 20.31
C VAL A 285 12.02 -18.08 21.21
N ARG A 286 12.10 -16.82 20.79
CA ARG A 286 12.85 -15.77 21.51
C ARG A 286 12.23 -15.34 22.82
N TYR A 287 10.89 -15.29 22.88
CA TYR A 287 10.17 -14.76 24.04
C TYR A 287 9.57 -15.84 24.94
N THR A 288 9.83 -17.11 24.65
CA THR A 288 9.47 -18.23 25.51
C THR A 288 10.66 -18.62 26.39
N PRO A 289 10.50 -18.75 27.71
CA PRO A 289 11.53 -19.27 28.60
C PRO A 289 11.86 -20.73 28.28
N THR A 290 13.06 -21.16 28.68
CA THR A 290 13.49 -22.56 28.61
C THR A 290 12.48 -23.49 29.29
N GLY A 291 12.11 -24.60 28.64
CA GLY A 291 11.09 -25.52 29.11
C GLY A 291 9.68 -25.19 28.63
N GLY A 292 9.48 -24.01 28.02
CA GLY A 292 8.17 -23.61 27.48
C GLY A 292 7.81 -24.34 26.21
N SER A 293 6.54 -24.15 25.76
CA SER A 293 5.95 -24.81 24.60
C SER A 293 5.63 -23.81 23.48
N ILE A 294 5.86 -24.21 22.23
CA ILE A 294 5.54 -23.44 21.03
C ILE A 294 4.75 -24.33 20.10
N THR A 295 3.58 -23.88 19.69
CA THR A 295 2.71 -24.62 18.76
C THR A 295 2.48 -23.83 17.50
N ILE A 296 2.88 -24.37 16.36
CA ILE A 296 2.63 -23.83 15.03
C ILE A 296 1.44 -24.59 14.44
N ARG A 297 0.39 -23.89 14.03
CA ARG A 297 -0.83 -24.49 13.45
C ARG A 297 -1.14 -23.93 12.08
N TRP A 298 -1.53 -24.81 11.17
CA TRP A 298 -2.21 -24.47 9.94
C TRP A 298 -3.57 -25.16 9.92
N LYS A 299 -4.66 -24.39 10.04
CA LYS A 299 -6.02 -24.91 10.24
C LYS A 299 -7.01 -24.24 9.29
N ARG A 300 -7.94 -25.03 8.74
CA ARG A 300 -9.06 -24.51 7.96
C ARG A 300 -10.12 -23.89 8.84
N THR A 301 -10.72 -22.79 8.37
CA THR A 301 -11.83 -22.08 9.01
C THR A 301 -12.96 -21.86 8.01
N PRO A 302 -14.18 -21.47 8.45
CA PRO A 302 -15.27 -21.14 7.54
C PRO A 302 -14.94 -20.01 6.56
N GLU A 303 -14.07 -19.08 6.94
CA GLU A 303 -13.68 -17.91 6.13
C GLU A 303 -12.42 -18.17 5.27
N GLY A 304 -11.77 -19.33 5.44
CA GLY A 304 -10.54 -19.61 4.71
C GLY A 304 -9.60 -20.55 5.45
N ALA A 305 -8.38 -20.12 5.77
CA ALA A 305 -7.44 -20.85 6.62
C ALA A 305 -6.61 -19.90 7.49
N VAL A 306 -6.16 -20.42 8.63
CA VAL A 306 -5.39 -19.66 9.62
C VAL A 306 -4.06 -20.35 9.90
N TYR A 307 -2.98 -19.61 9.72
CA TYR A 307 -1.67 -19.95 10.29
C TYR A 307 -1.54 -19.27 11.66
N SER A 308 -1.21 -20.01 12.68
CA SER A 308 -1.00 -19.45 14.02
C SER A 308 0.24 -20.01 14.70
N VAL A 309 0.88 -19.15 15.48
CA VAL A 309 1.97 -19.50 16.38
C VAL A 309 1.54 -19.13 17.79
N SER A 310 1.43 -20.14 18.66
CA SER A 310 1.12 -19.96 20.09
C SER A 310 2.33 -20.31 20.93
N ASP A 311 2.66 -19.48 21.89
CA ASP A 311 3.75 -19.66 22.83
C ASP A 311 3.28 -19.57 24.30
N THR A 312 4.01 -20.18 25.22
CA THR A 312 3.83 -20.06 26.67
C THR A 312 4.86 -19.10 27.30
N GLY A 313 5.14 -18.03 26.57
CA GLY A 313 6.17 -17.06 26.92
C GLY A 313 5.72 -16.00 27.92
N PHE A 314 6.45 -14.90 27.94
CA PHE A 314 6.22 -13.81 28.89
C PHE A 314 4.88 -13.07 28.68
N GLY A 315 4.25 -13.21 27.54
CA GLY A 315 3.06 -12.48 27.16
C GLY A 315 3.31 -10.96 27.00
N ILE A 316 2.30 -10.26 26.53
CA ILE A 316 2.38 -8.86 26.12
C ILE A 316 1.24 -8.08 26.79
N PRO A 317 1.51 -6.99 27.50
CA PRO A 317 0.46 -6.15 28.07
C PRO A 317 -0.41 -5.50 26.98
N ALA A 318 -1.72 -5.41 27.22
CA ALA A 318 -2.71 -4.91 26.25
C ALA A 318 -2.37 -3.51 25.69
N ALA A 319 -1.77 -2.63 26.49
CA ALA A 319 -1.36 -1.29 26.07
C ALA A 319 -0.34 -1.27 24.92
N HIS A 320 0.36 -2.39 24.69
CA HIS A 320 1.37 -2.50 23.63
C HIS A 320 0.86 -3.18 22.36
N LEU A 321 -0.25 -3.95 22.41
CA LEU A 321 -0.71 -4.79 21.31
C LEU A 321 -0.93 -4.01 20.00
N ALA A 322 -1.57 -2.85 20.05
CA ALA A 322 -1.85 -2.03 18.89
C ALA A 322 -0.58 -1.49 18.20
N ARG A 323 0.52 -1.38 18.97
CA ARG A 323 1.77 -0.77 18.50
C ARG A 323 2.82 -1.79 18.05
N LEU A 324 2.60 -3.08 18.25
CA LEU A 324 3.60 -4.12 17.96
C LEU A 324 4.03 -4.18 16.50
N THR A 325 3.17 -3.73 15.58
CA THR A 325 3.46 -3.66 14.15
C THR A 325 4.08 -2.34 13.69
N GLU A 326 4.31 -1.39 14.62
CA GLU A 326 5.08 -0.16 14.34
C GLU A 326 6.57 -0.52 14.17
N ARG A 327 7.26 0.19 13.28
CA ARG A 327 8.69 -0.03 13.01
C ARG A 327 9.52 0.31 14.25
N PHE A 328 10.50 -0.52 14.55
CA PHE A 328 11.42 -0.39 15.70
C PHE A 328 10.73 -0.42 17.07
N TYR A 329 9.42 -0.70 17.12
CA TYR A 329 8.71 -0.77 18.39
C TYR A 329 9.05 -2.04 19.18
N ARG A 330 9.25 -1.88 20.49
CA ARG A 330 9.61 -2.95 21.44
C ARG A 330 9.00 -2.68 22.81
N VAL A 331 8.48 -3.73 23.47
CA VAL A 331 7.74 -3.62 24.75
C VAL A 331 8.65 -3.25 25.93
N SER A 332 9.93 -3.67 25.94
CA SER A 332 10.88 -3.30 27.00
C SER A 332 12.30 -3.16 26.45
N SER A 333 13.05 -2.16 26.98
CA SER A 333 14.42 -1.89 26.56
C SER A 333 15.49 -2.73 27.28
N SER A 334 15.20 -3.32 28.46
CA SER A 334 16.19 -4.04 29.28
C SER A 334 16.28 -5.53 28.97
N ARG A 335 15.17 -6.26 28.96
CA ARG A 335 15.13 -7.69 28.60
C ARG A 335 15.33 -7.95 27.12
N SER A 336 15.06 -6.93 26.29
CA SER A 336 15.12 -7.04 24.84
C SER A 336 16.53 -6.80 24.26
N ARG A 337 17.47 -6.25 25.03
CA ARG A 337 18.88 -6.16 24.59
C ARG A 337 19.52 -7.55 24.46
N ASP A 338 19.24 -8.43 25.39
CA ASP A 338 19.78 -9.80 25.39
C ASP A 338 19.07 -10.70 24.36
N SER A 339 17.83 -10.37 23.97
CA SER A 339 17.06 -11.19 23.00
C SER A 339 17.29 -10.82 21.53
N GLY A 340 18.06 -9.77 21.21
CA GLY A 340 18.56 -9.51 19.84
C GLY A 340 17.54 -9.09 18.77
N GLY A 341 16.29 -8.73 19.10
CA GLY A 341 15.26 -8.36 18.12
C GLY A 341 15.51 -6.98 17.45
N THR A 342 15.22 -6.87 16.16
CA THR A 342 15.36 -5.63 15.37
C THR A 342 14.21 -4.65 15.58
N GLY A 343 13.02 -5.15 15.96
CA GLY A 343 11.77 -4.38 16.02
C GLY A 343 11.14 -4.16 14.64
N LEU A 344 11.64 -4.82 13.59
CA LEU A 344 11.13 -4.73 12.22
C LEU A 344 10.31 -5.97 11.81
N GLY A 345 10.53 -7.13 12.43
CA GLY A 345 9.91 -8.38 12.02
C GLY A 345 8.38 -8.34 11.95
N LEU A 346 7.69 -7.78 12.94
CA LEU A 346 6.22 -7.67 12.92
C LEU A 346 5.71 -6.63 11.91
N SER A 347 6.47 -5.60 11.59
CA SER A 347 6.13 -4.69 10.50
C SER A 347 6.26 -5.37 9.14
N ILE A 348 7.26 -6.24 8.95
CA ILE A 348 7.40 -7.09 7.76
C ILE A 348 6.19 -8.03 7.66
N VAL A 349 5.82 -8.73 8.75
CA VAL A 349 4.62 -9.58 8.79
C VAL A 349 3.38 -8.83 8.31
N LYS A 350 3.15 -7.64 8.86
CA LYS A 350 1.99 -6.81 8.50
C LYS A 350 1.97 -6.45 7.01
N HIS A 351 3.12 -6.04 6.44
CA HIS A 351 3.20 -5.69 5.01
C HIS A 351 2.98 -6.91 4.12
N VAL A 352 3.60 -8.05 4.42
CA VAL A 352 3.38 -9.28 3.67
C VAL A 352 1.92 -9.70 3.71
N LEU A 353 1.27 -9.69 4.88
CA LEU A 353 -0.14 -10.05 5.01
C LEU A 353 -1.05 -9.08 4.25
N ASN A 354 -0.78 -7.78 4.29
CA ASN A 354 -1.54 -6.80 3.51
C ASN A 354 -1.47 -7.08 2.01
N LEU A 355 -0.26 -7.36 1.47
CA LEU A 355 -0.07 -7.72 0.06
C LEU A 355 -0.83 -9.00 -0.32
N HIS A 356 -0.95 -9.95 0.60
CA HIS A 356 -1.69 -11.21 0.42
C HIS A 356 -3.17 -11.11 0.83
N GLN A 357 -3.70 -9.90 1.09
CA GLN A 357 -5.08 -9.65 1.54
C GLN A 357 -5.46 -10.46 2.79
N ALA A 358 -4.47 -10.73 3.63
CA ALA A 358 -4.58 -11.48 4.87
C ALA A 358 -4.58 -10.56 6.09
N ARG A 359 -5.00 -11.07 7.25
CA ARG A 359 -5.10 -10.29 8.48
C ARG A 359 -4.24 -10.89 9.58
N LEU A 360 -3.60 -10.02 10.37
CA LEU A 360 -2.89 -10.39 11.60
C LEU A 360 -3.77 -10.12 12.80
N GLU A 361 -3.94 -11.13 13.64
CA GLU A 361 -4.58 -11.03 14.96
C GLU A 361 -3.59 -11.43 16.04
N ILE A 362 -3.60 -10.72 17.15
CA ILE A 362 -2.68 -10.93 18.26
C ILE A 362 -3.47 -11.04 19.54
N GLN A 363 -3.34 -12.18 20.22
CA GLN A 363 -3.93 -12.44 21.53
C GLN A 363 -2.79 -12.73 22.51
N SER A 364 -2.74 -12.00 23.60
CA SER A 364 -1.65 -12.16 24.59
C SER A 364 -2.05 -11.66 25.96
N GLU A 365 -1.61 -12.39 26.97
CA GLU A 365 -1.75 -12.01 28.38
C GLU A 365 -0.41 -12.13 29.10
N PRO A 366 -0.01 -11.14 29.92
CA PRO A 366 1.24 -11.20 30.67
C PRO A 366 1.32 -12.47 31.53
N GLY A 367 2.41 -13.22 31.37
CA GLY A 367 2.68 -14.46 32.08
C GLY A 367 1.98 -15.71 31.55
N GLN A 368 1.11 -15.60 30.53
CA GLN A 368 0.42 -16.73 29.95
C GLN A 368 0.90 -17.08 28.52
N GLY A 369 1.64 -16.15 27.89
CA GLY A 369 2.13 -16.29 26.53
C GLY A 369 1.35 -15.49 25.50
N SER A 370 1.57 -15.80 24.22
CA SER A 370 0.99 -15.09 23.10
C SER A 370 0.54 -16.04 21.99
N THR A 371 -0.47 -15.61 21.24
CA THR A 371 -0.89 -16.25 20.00
C THR A 371 -0.96 -15.21 18.89
N PHE A 372 -0.19 -15.44 17.84
CA PHE A 372 -0.21 -14.66 16.63
C PHE A 372 -0.88 -15.45 15.52
N SER A 373 -1.93 -14.93 14.93
CA SER A 373 -2.76 -15.60 13.92
C SER A 373 -2.80 -14.81 12.62
N CYS A 374 -2.51 -15.46 11.49
CA CYS A 374 -2.60 -14.95 10.15
C CYS A 374 -3.76 -15.59 9.42
N SER A 375 -4.82 -14.84 9.14
CA SER A 375 -6.04 -15.34 8.50
C SER A 375 -6.02 -15.03 7.00
N PHE A 376 -6.13 -16.08 6.17
CA PHE A 376 -6.16 -16.00 4.72
C PHE A 376 -7.56 -16.35 4.21
N GLY A 377 -8.10 -15.53 3.30
CA GLY A 377 -9.41 -15.76 2.67
C GLY A 377 -9.40 -16.93 1.69
N HIS A 378 -10.58 -17.37 1.27
CA HIS A 378 -10.75 -18.46 0.30
C HIS A 378 -10.03 -18.18 -1.03
N ASP A 379 -9.97 -16.93 -1.45
CA ASP A 379 -9.35 -16.50 -2.70
C ASP A 379 -7.83 -16.74 -2.73
N ARG A 380 -7.22 -16.95 -1.56
CA ARG A 380 -5.79 -17.24 -1.40
C ARG A 380 -5.51 -18.73 -1.13
N LEU A 381 -6.54 -19.60 -1.19
CA LEU A 381 -6.38 -21.01 -0.92
C LEU A 381 -6.45 -21.83 -2.21
N LEU A 382 -5.53 -22.78 -2.32
CA LEU A 382 -5.51 -23.81 -3.35
C LEU A 382 -5.70 -25.19 -2.71
N LYS A 383 -6.28 -26.13 -3.47
CA LYS A 383 -6.25 -27.54 -3.06
C LYS A 383 -4.80 -28.00 -2.98
N PRO A 384 -4.45 -28.90 -2.03
CA PRO A 384 -3.09 -29.45 -1.97
C PRO A 384 -2.71 -30.04 -3.31
N GLY A 385 -1.53 -29.66 -3.85
CA GLY A 385 -0.99 -30.31 -5.06
C GLY A 385 -0.60 -31.74 -4.73
N GLY A 386 -0.88 -32.66 -5.66
CA GLY A 386 -0.30 -34.01 -5.59
C GLY A 386 1.23 -33.92 -5.71
N PRO A 387 1.98 -34.97 -5.33
CA PRO A 387 3.45 -35.03 -5.35
C PRO A 387 4.09 -34.84 -6.74
N ASP A 388 3.31 -34.77 -7.83
CA ASP A 388 3.78 -34.74 -9.23
C ASP A 388 3.54 -33.40 -9.96
N GLU A 389 3.12 -32.31 -9.29
CA GLU A 389 2.87 -31.00 -9.92
C GLU A 389 3.88 -29.90 -9.47
N ALA A 390 5.13 -30.27 -9.23
CA ALA A 390 6.20 -29.33 -8.89
C ALA A 390 7.14 -29.12 -10.08
#